data_833316dff111034d5d2412b016f089bc
#
_entry.id   833316dff111034d5d2412b016f089bc
#
_cell.length_a   1.000
_cell.length_b   1.000
_cell.length_c   1.000
_cell.angle_alpha   90.00
_cell.angle_beta   90.00
_cell.angle_gamma   90.00
#
_symmetry.space_group_name_H-M   'P 1'
#
loop_
_entity.id
_entity.type
_entity.pdbx_description
1 polymer ?
#
loop_
_entity_poly.entity_id
_entity_poly.type
_entity_poly.pdbx_seq_one_letter_code
_entity_poly.pdbx_strand_id
1 'polypeptide(L)'
;ISKNKGLLVEVLTGKQTIFTGGDRFISLDVPPAEVNIKYLEKLLKLICFFTEVEKVFPAEGGRDEAHLRLAGALAKLPADEYPDELLEEFQTQLCININDNEIKNRTKKISYQRKQLNSGKKIFGISELRRHLDSELEAYSLLIDDPQEDEFKQHDEDPKEYPLISGLEFDSIEYPPVEYILNPVFTSRSFNQIYGYYESGKTVFGLACSIAMASGQEFLGWSCDNSVPTLYVESELPAELFKSVRSSILTQYYDVNNPENSTYRGDRHFTLTQDDLTNNGFKYGFNPIAVAKEHGKKAAEDYGRRGREFIEQMLYKIEERTGQKPFYFLDNMSRLATIDENKAPDWHPFINWGIDIKNKGFAGCFVHHANKGGNSKGSSGSSTIGRLLDTSIALRKLDNEYRFDMTGKANMQSSIEFDKSRGFGGSDASKKRIITMNE
;
A
#
# COMPACT_ATOMS: atom_id res chain seq x y z
N ILE A 1 -24.75 -9.33 20.89
CA ILE A 1 -24.34 -10.46 21.72
C ILE A 1 -22.88 -10.26 22.09
N SER A 2 -22.62 -9.49 23.14
CA SER A 2 -21.26 -9.27 23.63
C SER A 2 -20.78 -10.48 24.40
N LYS A 3 -19.64 -11.06 24.07
CA LYS A 3 -19.03 -12.19 24.80
C LYS A 3 -18.52 -11.83 26.21
N ASN A 4 -18.45 -10.58 26.60
CA ASN A 4 -17.73 -10.16 27.81
C ASN A 4 -18.49 -9.31 28.83
N LYS A 5 -19.76 -8.93 28.61
CA LYS A 5 -20.51 -8.10 29.58
C LYS A 5 -22.01 -8.38 29.58
N GLY A 6 -22.41 -9.50 30.14
CA GLY A 6 -23.81 -9.76 30.40
C GLY A 6 -24.70 -9.85 29.14
N LEU A 7 -25.75 -10.63 29.23
CA LEU A 7 -26.74 -10.78 28.17
C LEU A 7 -27.45 -9.43 27.96
N LEU A 8 -27.25 -8.78 26.79
CA LEU A 8 -27.89 -7.51 26.45
C LEU A 8 -29.34 -7.70 26.00
N VAL A 9 -29.58 -8.74 25.22
CA VAL A 9 -30.89 -9.11 24.72
C VAL A 9 -30.96 -10.63 24.56
N GLU A 10 -32.02 -11.25 25.08
CA GLU A 10 -32.37 -12.65 24.87
C GLU A 10 -33.70 -12.74 24.11
N VAL A 11 -33.72 -13.39 22.97
CA VAL A 11 -34.94 -13.67 22.21
C VAL A 11 -35.32 -15.11 22.46
N LEU A 12 -36.42 -15.32 23.18
CA LEU A 12 -36.99 -16.64 23.45
C LEU A 12 -37.97 -16.99 22.32
N THR A 13 -37.63 -18.01 21.52
CA THR A 13 -38.57 -18.55 20.53
C THR A 13 -39.55 -19.49 21.18
N GLY A 14 -40.78 -19.05 21.31
CA GLY A 14 -41.88 -19.80 21.94
C GLY A 14 -43.10 -18.90 22.19
N LYS A 15 -44.01 -19.33 23.03
CA LYS A 15 -45.27 -18.60 23.25
C LYS A 15 -45.16 -17.23 23.94
N GLN A 16 -43.95 -16.79 24.33
CA GLN A 16 -43.70 -15.47 24.93
C GLN A 16 -42.32 -14.96 24.56
N THR A 17 -42.26 -13.69 24.17
CA THR A 17 -41.00 -12.96 23.97
C THR A 17 -40.83 -12.01 25.17
N ILE A 18 -39.74 -12.17 25.92
CA ILE A 18 -39.46 -11.32 27.09
C ILE A 18 -38.19 -10.52 26.78
N PHE A 19 -38.30 -9.20 26.80
CA PHE A 19 -37.18 -8.30 26.77
C PHE A 19 -36.77 -7.93 28.19
N THR A 20 -35.57 -8.29 28.61
CA THR A 20 -35.05 -7.90 29.93
C THR A 20 -33.88 -6.94 29.75
N GLY A 21 -34.06 -5.69 30.10
CA GLY A 21 -33.01 -4.67 30.15
C GLY A 21 -33.25 -3.78 31.36
N GLY A 22 -32.44 -3.94 32.41
CA GLY A 22 -32.62 -3.20 33.67
C GLY A 22 -33.92 -3.51 34.39
N ASP A 23 -34.34 -2.68 35.34
CA ASP A 23 -35.47 -2.88 36.22
C ASP A 23 -36.88 -2.68 35.59
N ARG A 24 -36.99 -2.77 34.26
CA ARG A 24 -38.26 -2.56 33.56
C ARG A 24 -38.70 -3.81 32.80
N PHE A 25 -39.81 -4.40 33.27
CA PHE A 25 -40.60 -5.40 32.55
C PHE A 25 -41.69 -4.66 31.75
N ILE A 26 -41.71 -4.86 30.43
CA ILE A 26 -42.83 -4.46 29.59
C ILE A 26 -43.58 -5.74 29.21
N SER A 27 -44.73 -5.98 29.82
CA SER A 27 -45.67 -7.00 29.35
C SER A 27 -46.60 -6.33 28.34
N LEU A 28 -46.54 -6.77 27.08
CA LEU A 28 -47.52 -6.38 26.07
C LEU A 28 -48.56 -7.48 25.98
N ASP A 29 -49.78 -7.18 26.42
CA ASP A 29 -50.98 -8.03 26.24
C ASP A 29 -51.48 -7.96 24.78
N VAL A 30 -50.57 -8.20 23.84
CA VAL A 30 -50.86 -8.26 22.40
C VAL A 30 -50.49 -9.63 21.87
N PRO A 31 -51.26 -10.19 20.94
CA PRO A 31 -50.90 -11.46 20.33
C PRO A 31 -49.52 -11.33 19.62
N PRO A 32 -48.72 -12.41 19.59
CA PRO A 32 -47.44 -12.40 18.94
C PRO A 32 -47.58 -11.97 17.45
N ALA A 33 -46.86 -10.95 17.08
CA ALA A 33 -46.79 -10.55 15.68
C ALA A 33 -45.89 -11.51 14.89
N GLU A 34 -46.28 -11.86 13.67
CA GLU A 34 -45.40 -12.51 12.75
C GLU A 34 -44.32 -11.49 12.31
N VAL A 35 -43.09 -11.67 12.76
CA VAL A 35 -41.98 -10.78 12.44
C VAL A 35 -41.02 -11.50 11.48
N ASN A 36 -40.65 -10.84 10.40
CA ASN A 36 -39.61 -11.33 9.51
C ASN A 36 -38.30 -11.45 10.28
N ILE A 37 -37.69 -12.64 10.30
CA ILE A 37 -36.52 -12.93 11.11
C ILE A 37 -35.33 -12.04 10.73
N LYS A 38 -35.16 -11.69 9.43
CA LYS A 38 -34.13 -10.78 8.97
C LYS A 38 -34.34 -9.34 9.46
N TYR A 39 -35.59 -8.92 9.55
CA TYR A 39 -35.95 -7.62 10.09
C TYR A 39 -35.67 -7.54 11.60
N LEU A 40 -36.02 -8.60 12.33
CA LEU A 40 -35.72 -8.70 13.75
C LEU A 40 -34.22 -8.69 14.05
N GLU A 41 -33.45 -9.44 13.25
CA GLU A 41 -31.97 -9.43 13.32
C GLU A 41 -31.40 -8.03 13.14
N LYS A 42 -31.88 -7.30 12.14
CA LYS A 42 -31.49 -5.91 11.87
C LYS A 42 -31.79 -4.99 13.05
N LEU A 43 -32.95 -5.06 13.62
CA LEU A 43 -33.32 -4.29 14.81
C LEU A 43 -32.41 -4.61 16.00
N LEU A 44 -32.08 -5.88 16.22
CA LEU A 44 -31.17 -6.30 17.29
C LEU A 44 -29.77 -5.74 17.09
N LYS A 45 -29.24 -5.75 15.85
CA LYS A 45 -27.97 -5.13 15.52
C LYS A 45 -27.98 -3.62 15.84
N LEU A 46 -29.03 -2.90 15.46
CA LEU A 46 -29.18 -1.47 15.79
C LEU A 46 -29.26 -1.24 17.31
N ILE A 47 -30.03 -2.06 18.04
CA ILE A 47 -30.13 -1.97 19.52
C ILE A 47 -28.73 -2.11 20.13
N CYS A 48 -27.93 -3.11 19.70
CA CYS A 48 -26.59 -3.31 20.21
C CYS A 48 -25.72 -2.07 19.98
N PHE A 49 -25.72 -1.54 18.76
CA PHE A 49 -24.94 -0.36 18.42
C PHE A 49 -25.36 0.88 19.22
N PHE A 50 -26.65 1.21 19.26
CA PHE A 50 -27.11 2.38 19.99
C PHE A 50 -26.93 2.25 21.51
N THR A 51 -26.96 1.04 22.05
CA THR A 51 -26.65 0.80 23.47
C THR A 51 -25.16 1.07 23.79
N GLU A 52 -24.26 0.77 22.87
CA GLU A 52 -22.85 1.12 23.03
C GLU A 52 -22.65 2.64 22.92
N VAL A 53 -23.26 3.27 21.92
CA VAL A 53 -23.20 4.73 21.72
C VAL A 53 -23.72 5.46 22.95
N GLU A 54 -24.86 5.05 23.52
CA GLU A 54 -25.48 5.68 24.69
C GLU A 54 -24.54 5.72 25.92
N LYS A 55 -23.80 4.63 26.16
CA LYS A 55 -22.86 4.52 27.29
C LYS A 55 -21.70 5.53 27.26
N VAL A 56 -21.29 5.93 26.06
CA VAL A 56 -20.12 6.78 25.85
C VAL A 56 -20.48 8.16 25.30
N PHE A 57 -21.80 8.43 25.13
CA PHE A 57 -22.26 9.69 24.57
C PHE A 57 -21.96 10.86 25.52
N PRO A 58 -21.44 12.00 25.00
CA PRO A 58 -20.99 13.09 25.85
C PRO A 58 -22.13 13.75 26.62
N ALA A 59 -21.79 14.25 27.81
CA ALA A 59 -22.64 15.13 28.59
C ALA A 59 -22.91 16.46 27.84
N GLU A 60 -23.62 17.41 28.45
CA GLU A 60 -23.90 18.70 27.86
C GLU A 60 -22.61 19.40 27.38
N GLY A 61 -22.64 20.04 26.23
CA GLY A 61 -21.53 20.80 25.63
C GLY A 61 -20.83 20.14 24.45
N GLY A 62 -20.88 18.79 24.32
CA GLY A 62 -20.27 18.05 23.18
C GLY A 62 -21.28 17.37 22.24
N ARG A 63 -22.56 17.44 22.57
CA ARG A 63 -23.63 16.64 21.92
C ARG A 63 -23.84 16.99 20.44
N ASP A 64 -23.72 18.25 20.07
CA ASP A 64 -23.93 18.68 18.68
C ASP A 64 -23.00 17.99 17.69
N GLU A 65 -21.73 17.93 18.07
CA GLU A 65 -20.69 17.32 17.25
C GLU A 65 -20.79 15.81 17.26
N ALA A 66 -21.09 15.20 18.42
CA ALA A 66 -21.33 13.78 18.54
C ALA A 66 -22.50 13.31 17.67
N HIS A 67 -23.65 14.02 17.72
CA HIS A 67 -24.78 13.73 16.86
C HIS A 67 -24.50 13.93 15.37
N LEU A 68 -23.68 14.90 15.00
CA LEU A 68 -23.29 15.12 13.62
C LEU A 68 -22.44 13.96 13.09
N ARG A 69 -21.50 13.46 13.89
CA ARG A 69 -20.66 12.31 13.54
C ARG A 69 -21.45 11.00 13.53
N LEU A 70 -22.34 10.81 14.51
CA LEU A 70 -23.24 9.66 14.54
C LEU A 70 -24.13 9.64 13.30
N ALA A 71 -24.76 10.76 12.95
CA ALA A 71 -25.57 10.88 11.76
C ALA A 71 -24.79 10.62 10.47
N GLY A 72 -23.52 11.02 10.42
CA GLY A 72 -22.63 10.73 9.30
C GLY A 72 -22.31 9.24 9.17
N ALA A 73 -22.01 8.58 10.28
CA ALA A 73 -21.75 7.13 10.30
C ALA A 73 -22.99 6.33 9.87
N LEU A 74 -24.17 6.69 10.40
CA LEU A 74 -25.44 6.05 10.05
C LEU A 74 -25.86 6.29 8.59
N ALA A 75 -25.60 7.47 8.05
CA ALA A 75 -25.93 7.82 6.67
C ALA A 75 -25.11 7.01 5.63
N LYS A 76 -24.04 6.36 6.03
CA LYS A 76 -23.24 5.46 5.19
C LYS A 76 -23.79 4.03 5.12
N LEU A 77 -24.71 3.67 6.01
CA LEU A 77 -25.37 2.37 5.93
C LEU A 77 -26.25 2.28 4.67
N PRO A 78 -26.39 1.10 4.04
CA PRO A 78 -27.23 0.92 2.86
C PRO A 78 -28.67 1.40 3.10
N ALA A 79 -29.19 2.29 2.24
CA ALA A 79 -30.49 2.94 2.46
C ALA A 79 -31.69 1.98 2.29
N ASP A 80 -31.53 0.96 1.48
CA ASP A 80 -32.50 -0.13 1.27
C ASP A 80 -32.59 -1.06 2.49
N GLU A 81 -31.52 -1.19 3.23
CA GLU A 81 -31.48 -1.98 4.46
C GLU A 81 -31.81 -1.15 5.70
N TYR A 82 -31.28 0.06 5.77
CA TYR A 82 -31.41 0.98 6.91
C TYR A 82 -32.01 2.32 6.44
N PRO A 83 -33.34 2.38 6.20
CA PRO A 83 -34.00 3.60 5.77
C PRO A 83 -33.89 4.72 6.81
N ASP A 84 -33.92 5.96 6.35
CA ASP A 84 -33.73 7.14 7.20
C ASP A 84 -34.73 7.16 8.35
N GLU A 85 -35.98 6.79 8.12
CA GLU A 85 -37.05 6.77 9.14
C GLU A 85 -36.71 5.84 10.30
N LEU A 86 -36.17 4.65 10.02
CA LEU A 86 -35.75 3.70 11.03
C LEU A 86 -34.59 4.25 11.87
N LEU A 87 -33.58 4.80 11.23
CA LEU A 87 -32.40 5.36 11.90
C LEU A 87 -32.75 6.61 12.73
N GLU A 88 -33.64 7.44 12.22
CA GLU A 88 -34.16 8.64 12.92
C GLU A 88 -34.96 8.23 14.18
N GLU A 89 -35.68 7.11 14.15
CA GLU A 89 -36.40 6.57 15.34
C GLU A 89 -35.40 6.14 16.41
N PHE A 90 -34.35 5.40 16.06
CA PHE A 90 -33.30 5.02 17.02
C PHE A 90 -32.57 6.24 17.57
N GLN A 91 -32.26 7.24 16.74
CA GLN A 91 -31.63 8.47 17.19
C GLN A 91 -32.59 9.29 18.12
N THR A 92 -33.88 9.24 17.87
CA THR A 92 -34.89 9.83 18.76
C THR A 92 -34.82 9.18 20.12
N GLN A 93 -34.77 7.85 20.18
CA GLN A 93 -34.70 7.11 21.45
C GLN A 93 -33.41 7.41 22.21
N LEU A 94 -32.28 7.51 21.50
CA LEU A 94 -30.99 7.95 22.08
C LEU A 94 -31.15 9.33 22.75
N CYS A 95 -31.73 10.31 22.04
CA CYS A 95 -31.92 11.66 22.57
C CYS A 95 -32.77 11.62 23.87
N ILE A 96 -33.84 10.81 23.90
CA ILE A 96 -34.69 10.64 25.08
C ILE A 96 -33.87 10.07 26.25
N ASN A 97 -33.10 9.02 25.98
CA ASN A 97 -32.32 8.32 27.01
C ASN A 97 -31.25 9.21 27.65
N ILE A 98 -30.61 10.09 26.84
CA ILE A 98 -29.58 11.03 27.31
C ILE A 98 -30.15 12.40 27.74
N ASN A 99 -31.47 12.57 27.80
CA ASN A 99 -32.14 13.83 28.08
C ASN A 99 -31.72 15.00 27.18
N ASP A 100 -31.65 14.77 25.87
CA ASP A 100 -31.39 15.81 24.86
C ASP A 100 -32.72 16.36 24.32
N ASN A 101 -33.01 17.62 24.62
CA ASN A 101 -34.28 18.27 24.25
C ASN A 101 -34.31 18.71 22.74
N GLU A 102 -33.21 18.63 22.03
CA GLU A 102 -33.10 19.08 20.63
C GLU A 102 -33.43 17.98 19.60
N ILE A 103 -34.32 17.05 19.94
CA ILE A 103 -34.63 15.84 19.15
C ILE A 103 -34.84 16.16 17.67
N LYS A 104 -35.67 17.16 17.33
CA LYS A 104 -35.97 17.51 15.94
C LYS A 104 -34.73 17.98 15.12
N ASN A 105 -33.77 18.58 15.80
CA ASN A 105 -32.54 19.03 15.16
C ASN A 105 -31.56 17.88 14.99
N ARG A 106 -31.56 16.94 15.92
CA ARG A 106 -30.66 15.78 15.92
C ARG A 106 -31.04 14.76 14.85
N THR A 107 -32.30 14.36 14.79
CA THR A 107 -32.81 13.32 13.88
C THR A 107 -32.66 13.73 12.41
N LYS A 108 -32.98 14.96 12.06
CA LYS A 108 -32.83 15.47 10.69
C LYS A 108 -31.38 15.46 10.15
N LYS A 109 -30.41 15.28 11.03
CA LYS A 109 -28.99 15.21 10.60
C LYS A 109 -28.69 13.98 9.75
N ILE A 110 -29.39 12.85 9.93
CA ILE A 110 -29.17 11.61 9.15
C ILE A 110 -29.54 11.84 7.69
N SER A 111 -30.77 12.23 7.43
CA SER A 111 -31.25 12.52 6.06
C SER A 111 -30.47 13.65 5.40
N TYR A 112 -30.05 14.66 6.17
CA TYR A 112 -29.15 15.70 5.67
C TYR A 112 -27.79 15.13 5.27
N GLN A 113 -27.13 14.33 6.10
CA GLN A 113 -25.83 13.72 5.81
C GLN A 113 -25.92 12.78 4.60
N ARG A 114 -26.97 11.99 4.47
CA ARG A 114 -27.20 11.12 3.32
C ARG A 114 -27.36 11.92 2.00
N LYS A 115 -28.04 13.05 2.03
CA LYS A 115 -28.10 13.98 0.88
C LYS A 115 -26.74 14.55 0.52
N GLN A 116 -25.91 14.90 1.52
CA GLN A 116 -24.54 15.35 1.26
C GLN A 116 -23.69 14.24 0.62
N LEU A 117 -23.79 13.01 1.15
CA LEU A 117 -23.10 11.84 0.59
C LEU A 117 -23.50 11.60 -0.87
N ASN A 118 -24.80 11.58 -1.18
CA ASN A 118 -25.32 11.39 -2.52
C ASN A 118 -24.94 12.51 -3.50
N SER A 119 -24.62 13.71 -2.99
CA SER A 119 -24.07 14.82 -3.79
C SER A 119 -22.56 14.80 -3.94
N GLY A 120 -21.89 13.72 -3.53
CA GLY A 120 -20.44 13.55 -3.60
C GLY A 120 -19.64 14.31 -2.54
N LYS A 121 -20.31 14.87 -1.52
CA LYS A 121 -19.63 15.58 -0.43
C LYS A 121 -19.15 14.60 0.63
N LYS A 122 -17.99 14.92 1.22
CA LYS A 122 -17.44 14.15 2.34
C LYS A 122 -18.32 14.35 3.58
N ILE A 123 -18.73 13.26 4.20
CA ILE A 123 -19.40 13.25 5.50
C ILE A 123 -18.56 12.48 6.51
N PHE A 124 -18.87 12.64 7.80
CA PHE A 124 -18.22 11.88 8.85
C PHE A 124 -18.55 10.38 8.72
N GLY A 125 -17.62 9.53 9.16
CA GLY A 125 -17.81 8.09 9.21
C GLY A 125 -17.64 7.55 10.63
N ILE A 126 -17.69 6.22 10.75
CA ILE A 126 -17.53 5.54 12.05
C ILE A 126 -16.18 5.85 12.71
N SER A 127 -15.11 5.99 11.94
CA SER A 127 -13.77 6.30 12.47
C SER A 127 -13.71 7.64 13.20
N GLU A 128 -14.38 8.66 12.64
CA GLU A 128 -14.47 9.96 13.27
C GLU A 128 -15.39 9.96 14.49
N LEU A 129 -16.43 9.13 14.48
CA LEU A 129 -17.30 8.93 15.65
C LEU A 129 -16.55 8.22 16.78
N ARG A 130 -15.85 7.12 16.49
CA ARG A 130 -15.02 6.37 17.44
C ARG A 130 -14.01 7.28 18.14
N ARG A 131 -13.27 8.07 17.36
CA ARG A 131 -12.28 9.03 17.89
C ARG A 131 -12.92 10.11 18.75
N HIS A 132 -14.11 10.57 18.41
CA HIS A 132 -14.79 11.63 19.16
C HIS A 132 -15.37 11.12 20.48
N LEU A 133 -15.87 9.89 20.49
CA LEU A 133 -16.46 9.26 21.67
C LEU A 133 -15.42 8.50 22.52
N ASP A 134 -14.17 8.43 22.07
CA ASP A 134 -13.10 7.63 22.69
C ASP A 134 -13.55 6.18 22.95
N SER A 135 -14.17 5.56 21.96
CA SER A 135 -14.76 4.23 22.05
C SER A 135 -14.71 3.49 20.72
N GLU A 136 -14.45 2.19 20.77
CA GLU A 136 -14.36 1.33 19.58
C GLU A 136 -15.70 1.10 18.88
N LEU A 137 -16.83 1.20 19.60
CA LEU A 137 -18.17 0.97 19.06
C LEU A 137 -18.24 -0.32 18.22
N GLU A 138 -17.86 -1.43 18.85
CA GLU A 138 -17.71 -2.75 18.20
C GLU A 138 -19.00 -3.21 17.48
N ALA A 139 -20.16 -2.89 18.06
CA ALA A 139 -21.44 -3.27 17.49
C ALA A 139 -21.75 -2.59 16.14
N TYR A 140 -21.00 -1.57 15.73
CA TYR A 140 -21.15 -0.99 14.38
C TYR A 140 -20.82 -2.01 13.28
N SER A 141 -19.85 -2.89 13.51
CA SER A 141 -19.49 -3.96 12.58
C SER A 141 -20.64 -4.95 12.30
N LEU A 142 -21.61 -5.05 13.20
CA LEU A 142 -22.80 -5.86 12.99
C LEU A 142 -23.79 -5.25 11.98
N LEU A 143 -23.69 -3.95 11.72
CA LEU A 143 -24.56 -3.21 10.79
C LEU A 143 -24.10 -3.25 9.34
N ILE A 144 -22.87 -3.68 9.09
CA ILE A 144 -22.26 -3.69 7.76
C ILE A 144 -22.04 -5.15 7.37
N ASP A 145 -22.74 -5.60 6.33
CA ASP A 145 -22.56 -6.96 5.79
C ASP A 145 -21.41 -7.00 4.73
N ASP A 146 -20.73 -5.87 4.47
CA ASP A 146 -19.68 -5.79 3.45
C ASP A 146 -18.29 -5.69 4.10
N PRO A 147 -17.39 -6.66 3.81
CA PRO A 147 -16.02 -6.64 4.34
C PRO A 147 -15.11 -5.55 3.76
N GLN A 148 -15.60 -4.65 2.90
CA GLN A 148 -14.75 -3.63 2.26
C GLN A 148 -14.39 -2.40 3.12
N GLU A 149 -15.00 -2.16 4.28
CA GLU A 149 -14.49 -1.14 5.23
C GLU A 149 -13.51 -1.71 6.27
N ASP A 150 -13.26 -3.00 6.25
CA ASP A 150 -12.36 -3.70 7.18
C ASP A 150 -10.89 -3.80 6.71
N GLU A 151 -10.45 -3.01 5.74
CA GLU A 151 -9.00 -2.95 5.41
C GLU A 151 -8.12 -2.50 6.59
N PHE A 152 -8.70 -1.98 7.67
CA PHE A 152 -7.98 -1.70 8.92
C PHE A 152 -8.15 -2.77 10.00
N LYS A 153 -9.07 -3.74 9.85
CA LYS A 153 -9.31 -4.80 10.83
C LYS A 153 -8.58 -6.12 10.57
N GLN A 154 -7.76 -6.22 9.53
CA GLN A 154 -6.92 -7.40 9.33
C GLN A 154 -5.76 -7.55 10.33
N HIS A 155 -5.67 -6.65 11.34
CA HIS A 155 -4.62 -6.73 12.36
C HIS A 155 -5.08 -6.83 13.81
N ASP A 156 -6.42 -6.89 14.08
CA ASP A 156 -6.95 -7.06 15.45
C ASP A 156 -7.72 -8.38 15.66
N GLU A 157 -7.48 -9.40 14.87
CA GLU A 157 -7.49 -10.73 15.49
C GLU A 157 -6.21 -10.76 16.33
N ASP A 158 -6.33 -10.59 17.63
CA ASP A 158 -5.31 -11.08 18.55
C ASP A 158 -4.84 -12.42 18.00
N PRO A 159 -3.57 -12.54 17.57
CA PRO A 159 -3.11 -13.83 17.04
C PRO A 159 -3.46 -14.84 18.10
N LYS A 160 -4.30 -15.82 17.73
CA LYS A 160 -4.86 -16.82 18.67
C LYS A 160 -3.77 -17.53 19.48
N GLU A 161 -2.54 -17.36 19.06
CA GLU A 161 -1.29 -17.71 19.73
C GLU A 161 -0.18 -16.81 19.16
N TYR A 162 0.42 -15.98 20.00
CA TYR A 162 1.68 -15.35 19.62
C TYR A 162 2.70 -16.49 19.45
N PRO A 163 3.31 -16.65 18.28
CA PRO A 163 4.30 -17.70 18.08
C PRO A 163 5.59 -17.33 18.82
N LEU A 164 5.53 -17.42 20.15
CA LEU A 164 6.72 -17.30 20.97
C LEU A 164 7.46 -18.63 20.90
N ILE A 165 8.51 -18.67 20.07
CA ILE A 165 9.40 -19.83 19.94
C ILE A 165 10.66 -19.61 20.76
N SER A 166 11.10 -20.62 21.46
CA SER A 166 12.39 -20.60 22.16
C SER A 166 13.56 -20.66 21.16
N GLY A 167 14.77 -20.30 21.59
CA GLY A 167 15.95 -20.43 20.72
C GLY A 167 16.18 -21.87 20.22
N LEU A 168 15.90 -22.87 21.06
CA LEU A 168 16.01 -24.27 20.66
C LEU A 168 14.99 -24.67 19.59
N GLU A 169 13.75 -24.19 19.71
CA GLU A 169 12.73 -24.41 18.70
C GLU A 169 13.09 -23.69 17.40
N PHE A 170 13.58 -22.45 17.48
CA PHE A 170 14.04 -21.68 16.32
C PHE A 170 15.16 -22.39 15.58
N ASP A 171 16.16 -22.92 16.30
CA ASP A 171 17.29 -23.66 15.74
C ASP A 171 16.86 -24.97 15.07
N SER A 172 15.70 -25.54 15.44
CA SER A 172 15.14 -26.76 14.84
C SER A 172 14.35 -26.52 13.57
N ILE A 173 14.02 -25.23 13.24
CA ILE A 173 13.26 -24.88 12.05
C ILE A 173 14.19 -24.83 10.84
N GLU A 174 13.92 -25.69 9.86
CA GLU A 174 14.61 -25.61 8.56
C GLU A 174 13.98 -24.48 7.73
N TYR A 175 14.71 -23.38 7.59
CA TYR A 175 14.34 -22.31 6.66
C TYR A 175 14.88 -22.59 5.27
N PRO A 176 14.13 -22.27 4.20
CA PRO A 176 14.66 -22.38 2.85
C PRO A 176 15.88 -21.46 2.70
N PRO A 177 16.90 -21.87 1.92
CA PRO A 177 18.08 -21.04 1.68
C PRO A 177 17.69 -19.71 1.02
N VAL A 178 18.52 -18.70 1.23
CA VAL A 178 18.35 -17.41 0.54
C VAL A 178 18.55 -17.63 -0.95
N GLU A 179 17.53 -17.32 -1.73
CA GLU A 179 17.60 -17.37 -3.19
C GLU A 179 18.23 -16.10 -3.73
N TYR A 180 19.32 -16.25 -4.48
CA TYR A 180 19.96 -15.14 -5.17
C TYR A 180 19.38 -14.98 -6.57
N ILE A 181 19.01 -13.74 -6.92
CA ILE A 181 18.54 -13.35 -8.25
C ILE A 181 19.72 -12.86 -9.08
N LEU A 182 20.56 -12.02 -8.49
CA LEU A 182 21.86 -11.62 -9.01
C LEU A 182 22.89 -11.69 -7.88
N ASN A 183 23.60 -12.80 -7.82
CA ASN A 183 24.43 -13.19 -6.68
C ASN A 183 25.73 -12.36 -6.62
N PRO A 184 26.05 -11.73 -5.48
CA PRO A 184 25.32 -11.73 -4.21
C PRO A 184 24.46 -10.47 -3.98
N VAL A 185 24.21 -9.67 -5.01
CA VAL A 185 23.71 -8.29 -4.89
C VAL A 185 22.21 -8.21 -4.63
N PHE A 186 21.45 -9.02 -5.35
CA PHE A 186 19.99 -9.05 -5.22
C PHE A 186 19.49 -10.45 -4.88
N THR A 187 18.65 -10.51 -3.85
CA THR A 187 18.01 -11.73 -3.38
C THR A 187 16.51 -11.69 -3.58
N SER A 188 15.87 -12.85 -3.54
CA SER A 188 14.42 -12.91 -3.38
C SER A 188 13.99 -12.16 -2.10
N ARG A 189 12.77 -11.62 -2.09
CA ARG A 189 12.23 -10.86 -0.95
C ARG A 189 13.15 -9.72 -0.49
N SER A 190 13.71 -8.96 -1.42
CA SER A 190 14.58 -7.83 -1.10
C SER A 190 14.03 -6.50 -1.64
N PHE A 191 14.34 -5.42 -0.92
CA PHE A 191 13.99 -4.07 -1.31
C PHE A 191 15.27 -3.23 -1.42
N ASN A 192 15.59 -2.76 -2.63
CA ASN A 192 16.89 -2.25 -2.98
C ASN A 192 16.80 -0.88 -3.64
N GLN A 193 17.89 -0.13 -3.66
CA GLN A 193 17.99 1.12 -4.41
C GLN A 193 19.26 1.22 -5.24
N ILE A 194 19.15 1.93 -6.37
CA ILE A 194 20.24 2.47 -7.15
C ILE A 194 20.10 3.99 -7.12
N TYR A 195 21.15 4.71 -6.73
CA TYR A 195 21.08 6.15 -6.71
C TYR A 195 22.36 6.81 -7.24
N GLY A 196 22.26 8.05 -7.65
CA GLY A 196 23.39 8.81 -8.17
C GLY A 196 22.98 10.17 -8.73
N TYR A 197 23.96 11.00 -9.05
CA TYR A 197 23.70 12.29 -9.68
C TYR A 197 23.11 12.13 -11.09
N TYR A 198 22.65 13.25 -11.64
CA TYR A 198 22.27 13.30 -13.07
C TYR A 198 23.42 12.81 -13.93
N GLU A 199 23.08 12.13 -15.05
CA GLU A 199 24.06 11.60 -15.99
C GLU A 199 25.10 10.64 -15.38
N SER A 200 24.77 9.92 -14.29
CA SER A 200 25.64 8.87 -13.75
C SER A 200 25.35 7.48 -14.34
N GLY A 201 24.45 7.37 -15.31
CA GLY A 201 24.12 6.11 -15.98
C GLY A 201 23.18 5.19 -15.22
N LYS A 202 22.39 5.70 -14.28
CA LYS A 202 21.48 4.89 -13.45
C LYS A 202 20.51 4.04 -14.27
N THR A 203 19.85 4.65 -15.26
CA THR A 203 18.90 3.97 -16.14
C THR A 203 19.56 2.88 -16.95
N VAL A 204 20.72 3.17 -17.56
CA VAL A 204 21.50 2.18 -18.32
C VAL A 204 21.92 1.01 -17.44
N PHE A 205 22.43 1.30 -16.24
CA PHE A 205 22.85 0.28 -15.28
C PHE A 205 21.68 -0.58 -14.80
N GLY A 206 20.56 0.03 -14.37
CA GLY A 206 19.38 -0.68 -13.91
C GLY A 206 18.75 -1.54 -15.02
N LEU A 207 18.67 -1.00 -16.23
CA LEU A 207 18.14 -1.71 -17.38
C LEU A 207 19.04 -2.88 -17.79
N ALA A 208 20.36 -2.70 -17.77
CA ALA A 208 21.30 -3.79 -18.03
C ALA A 208 21.22 -4.90 -16.99
N CYS A 209 21.08 -4.56 -15.69
CA CYS A 209 20.80 -5.54 -14.64
C CYS A 209 19.49 -6.31 -14.94
N SER A 210 18.42 -5.60 -15.30
CA SER A 210 17.12 -6.18 -15.61
C SER A 210 17.19 -7.18 -16.78
N ILE A 211 17.87 -6.82 -17.86
CA ILE A 211 18.06 -7.67 -19.04
C ILE A 211 18.92 -8.89 -18.70
N ALA A 212 20.01 -8.70 -17.94
CA ALA A 212 20.88 -9.79 -17.53
C ALA A 212 20.12 -10.83 -16.68
N MET A 213 19.34 -10.38 -15.69
CA MET A 213 18.50 -11.26 -14.87
C MET A 213 17.46 -12.00 -15.71
N ALA A 214 16.74 -11.29 -16.60
CA ALA A 214 15.77 -11.91 -17.48
C ALA A 214 16.39 -12.98 -18.39
N SER A 215 17.63 -12.77 -18.80
CA SER A 215 18.39 -13.66 -19.68
C SER A 215 19.14 -14.77 -18.94
N GLY A 216 19.21 -14.73 -17.59
CA GLY A 216 20.01 -15.67 -16.80
C GLY A 216 21.51 -15.54 -17.07
N GLN A 217 21.98 -14.29 -17.25
CA GLN A 217 23.36 -14.01 -17.61
C GLN A 217 24.09 -13.28 -16.47
N GLU A 218 25.40 -13.53 -16.39
CA GLU A 218 26.27 -12.78 -15.50
C GLU A 218 26.27 -11.29 -15.84
N PHE A 219 26.33 -10.44 -14.82
CA PHE A 219 26.46 -9.00 -14.97
C PHE A 219 27.56 -8.46 -14.05
N LEU A 220 28.61 -7.93 -14.61
CA LEU A 220 29.75 -7.34 -13.89
C LEU A 220 30.41 -8.29 -12.87
N GLY A 221 30.48 -9.59 -13.15
CA GLY A 221 31.01 -10.60 -12.25
C GLY A 221 30.01 -11.02 -11.16
N TRP A 222 28.74 -10.64 -11.27
CA TRP A 222 27.65 -11.12 -10.43
C TRP A 222 26.89 -12.21 -11.16
N SER A 223 26.83 -13.41 -10.58
CA SER A 223 26.20 -14.55 -11.25
C SER A 223 24.66 -14.47 -11.19
N CYS A 224 24.03 -14.92 -12.27
CA CYS A 224 22.59 -15.13 -12.35
C CYS A 224 22.37 -16.58 -12.79
N ASP A 225 22.21 -17.48 -11.81
CA ASP A 225 22.18 -18.91 -12.08
C ASP A 225 20.93 -19.38 -12.82
N ASN A 226 19.82 -18.60 -12.69
CA ASN A 226 18.56 -18.89 -13.36
C ASN A 226 17.96 -17.61 -13.93
N SER A 227 17.35 -17.71 -15.11
CA SER A 227 16.56 -16.62 -15.66
C SER A 227 15.38 -16.28 -14.74
N VAL A 228 15.28 -15.02 -14.32
CA VAL A 228 14.22 -14.49 -13.48
C VAL A 228 13.40 -13.45 -14.28
N PRO A 229 12.07 -13.55 -14.36
CA PRO A 229 11.30 -12.53 -15.07
C PRO A 229 11.52 -11.17 -14.41
N THR A 230 11.57 -10.11 -15.22
CA THR A 230 11.77 -8.76 -14.72
C THR A 230 10.70 -7.82 -15.25
N LEU A 231 10.30 -6.86 -14.43
CA LEU A 231 9.47 -5.72 -14.81
C LEU A 231 10.29 -4.44 -14.69
N TYR A 232 10.51 -3.73 -15.77
CA TYR A 232 11.16 -2.42 -15.78
C TYR A 232 10.11 -1.33 -16.02
N VAL A 233 9.95 -0.43 -15.05
CA VAL A 233 9.02 0.70 -15.13
C VAL A 233 9.84 1.96 -15.37
N GLU A 234 9.77 2.49 -16.60
CA GLU A 234 10.43 3.71 -17.02
C GLU A 234 9.44 4.88 -17.00
N SER A 235 9.73 5.92 -16.24
CA SER A 235 8.82 7.04 -16.04
C SER A 235 9.34 8.40 -16.51
N GLU A 236 10.55 8.45 -17.06
CA GLU A 236 11.20 9.70 -17.45
C GLU A 236 11.39 9.83 -18.95
N LEU A 237 11.85 8.76 -19.60
CA LEU A 237 12.14 8.76 -21.01
C LEU A 237 10.90 8.50 -21.86
N PRO A 238 10.70 9.23 -22.97
CA PRO A 238 9.74 8.84 -24.00
C PRO A 238 10.01 7.41 -24.49
N ALA A 239 8.98 6.69 -24.88
CA ALA A 239 9.08 5.28 -25.26
C ALA A 239 10.10 5.02 -26.37
N GLU A 240 10.22 5.94 -27.33
CA GLU A 240 11.16 5.81 -28.45
C GLU A 240 12.63 5.90 -27.98
N LEU A 241 12.93 6.84 -27.07
CA LEU A 241 14.28 6.98 -26.52
C LEU A 241 14.62 5.80 -25.62
N PHE A 242 13.67 5.38 -24.78
CA PHE A 242 13.86 4.18 -23.96
C PHE A 242 14.13 2.94 -24.80
N LYS A 243 13.36 2.75 -25.90
CA LYS A 243 13.58 1.66 -26.85
C LYS A 243 14.98 1.73 -27.47
N SER A 244 15.49 2.92 -27.80
CA SER A 244 16.85 3.09 -28.34
C SER A 244 17.91 2.67 -27.33
N VAL A 245 17.84 3.17 -26.08
CA VAL A 245 18.77 2.79 -24.99
C VAL A 245 18.73 1.27 -24.76
N ARG A 246 17.52 0.70 -24.69
CA ARG A 246 17.35 -0.74 -24.53
C ARG A 246 17.96 -1.54 -25.67
N SER A 247 17.77 -1.08 -26.90
CA SER A 247 18.33 -1.74 -28.09
C SER A 247 19.87 -1.75 -28.08
N SER A 248 20.51 -0.66 -27.64
CA SER A 248 21.96 -0.61 -27.49
C SER A 248 22.48 -1.63 -26.47
N ILE A 249 21.78 -1.83 -25.35
CA ILE A 249 22.15 -2.84 -24.36
C ILE A 249 21.95 -4.25 -24.93
N LEU A 250 20.86 -4.47 -25.67
CA LEU A 250 20.52 -5.78 -26.22
C LEU A 250 21.55 -6.31 -27.23
N THR A 251 22.34 -5.45 -27.87
CA THR A 251 23.41 -5.88 -28.76
C THR A 251 24.44 -6.81 -28.10
N GLN A 252 24.52 -6.78 -26.75
CA GLN A 252 25.38 -7.68 -25.98
C GLN A 252 24.78 -9.07 -25.77
N TYR A 253 23.48 -9.22 -25.92
CA TYR A 253 22.71 -10.44 -25.62
C TYR A 253 22.04 -11.05 -26.87
N TYR A 254 21.97 -10.31 -27.94
CA TYR A 254 21.29 -10.71 -29.17
C TYR A 254 22.24 -10.67 -30.36
N ASP A 255 22.50 -11.85 -30.95
CA ASP A 255 23.24 -11.96 -32.18
C ASP A 255 22.26 -11.87 -33.37
N VAL A 256 22.31 -10.75 -34.10
CA VAL A 256 21.45 -10.52 -35.28
C VAL A 256 21.73 -11.51 -36.42
N ASN A 257 22.97 -11.98 -36.53
CA ASN A 257 23.40 -12.88 -37.59
C ASN A 257 23.09 -14.35 -37.24
N ASN A 258 23.06 -14.68 -35.94
CA ASN A 258 22.77 -16.04 -35.47
C ASN A 258 21.80 -15.96 -34.29
N PRO A 259 20.48 -15.72 -34.53
CA PRO A 259 19.50 -15.56 -33.48
C PRO A 259 19.40 -16.75 -32.51
N GLU A 260 19.73 -17.96 -32.96
CA GLU A 260 19.80 -19.17 -32.14
C GLU A 260 20.90 -19.14 -31.07
N ASN A 261 21.91 -18.30 -31.24
CA ASN A 261 22.98 -18.09 -30.25
C ASN A 261 22.65 -16.95 -29.27
N SER A 262 21.50 -16.30 -29.46
CA SER A 262 21.09 -15.21 -28.59
C SER A 262 20.74 -15.71 -27.19
N THR A 263 21.27 -15.05 -26.16
CA THR A 263 20.95 -15.35 -24.76
C THR A 263 19.79 -14.51 -24.23
N TYR A 264 19.34 -13.51 -24.98
CA TYR A 264 18.24 -12.64 -24.57
C TYR A 264 16.89 -13.36 -24.49
N ARG A 265 16.25 -13.26 -23.34
CA ARG A 265 14.93 -13.82 -23.05
C ARG A 265 13.86 -12.72 -23.00
N GLY A 266 13.45 -12.27 -24.19
CA GLY A 266 12.44 -11.22 -24.34
C GLY A 266 11.07 -11.60 -23.78
N ASP A 267 10.76 -12.88 -23.70
CA ASP A 267 9.57 -13.44 -23.06
C ASP A 267 9.55 -13.29 -21.53
N ARG A 268 10.69 -12.94 -20.93
CA ARG A 268 10.88 -12.77 -19.48
C ARG A 268 11.26 -11.33 -19.08
N HIS A 269 11.43 -10.42 -20.04
CA HIS A 269 11.73 -9.01 -19.79
C HIS A 269 10.54 -8.14 -20.18
N PHE A 270 9.81 -7.65 -19.17
CA PHE A 270 8.63 -6.82 -19.34
C PHE A 270 8.95 -5.36 -19.05
N THR A 271 8.29 -4.45 -19.78
CA THR A 271 8.50 -3.01 -19.61
C THR A 271 7.18 -2.27 -19.52
N LEU A 272 7.15 -1.21 -18.72
CA LEU A 272 6.12 -0.18 -18.73
C LEU A 272 6.80 1.16 -18.92
N THR A 273 6.35 1.93 -19.88
CA THR A 273 6.88 3.25 -20.19
C THR A 273 6.04 4.36 -19.57
N GLN A 274 6.52 5.59 -19.61
CA GLN A 274 5.74 6.76 -19.20
C GLN A 274 4.41 6.86 -19.96
N ASP A 275 4.40 6.50 -21.24
CA ASP A 275 3.19 6.53 -22.07
C ASP A 275 2.16 5.50 -21.59
N ASP A 276 2.60 4.29 -21.24
CA ASP A 276 1.74 3.26 -20.67
C ASP A 276 1.13 3.70 -19.35
N LEU A 277 1.94 4.33 -18.46
CA LEU A 277 1.47 4.85 -17.19
C LEU A 277 0.45 5.97 -17.39
N THR A 278 0.72 6.90 -18.31
CA THR A 278 -0.17 8.03 -18.62
C THR A 278 -1.49 7.56 -19.20
N ASN A 279 -1.46 6.64 -20.15
CA ASN A 279 -2.65 6.07 -20.79
C ASN A 279 -3.54 5.30 -19.81
N ASN A 280 -2.98 4.77 -18.73
CA ASN A 280 -3.72 4.12 -17.65
C ASN A 280 -4.13 5.09 -16.50
N GLY A 281 -3.96 6.40 -16.69
CA GLY A 281 -4.38 7.42 -15.72
C GLY A 281 -3.44 7.62 -14.53
N PHE A 282 -2.19 7.13 -14.61
CA PHE A 282 -1.19 7.26 -13.53
C PHE A 282 -0.29 8.50 -13.69
N LYS A 283 -0.83 9.59 -14.19
CA LYS A 283 -0.13 10.88 -14.36
C LYS A 283 0.66 11.31 -13.11
N TYR A 284 0.17 10.96 -11.94
CA TYR A 284 0.75 11.38 -10.66
C TYR A 284 1.59 10.27 -9.97
N GLY A 285 1.71 9.10 -10.58
CA GLY A 285 2.50 7.98 -10.05
C GLY A 285 2.07 7.54 -8.66
N PHE A 286 3.05 7.27 -7.78
CA PHE A 286 2.81 6.82 -6.40
C PHE A 286 2.57 7.97 -5.41
N ASN A 287 2.75 9.22 -5.82
CA ASN A 287 2.80 10.32 -4.87
C ASN A 287 1.47 11.07 -4.78
N PRO A 288 0.95 11.25 -3.57
CA PRO A 288 -0.20 12.09 -3.28
C PRO A 288 0.05 13.60 -3.36
N ILE A 289 1.31 14.10 -3.26
CA ILE A 289 1.58 15.53 -3.08
C ILE A 289 1.18 16.36 -4.31
N ALA A 290 1.51 15.91 -5.52
CA ALA A 290 1.14 16.61 -6.74
C ALA A 290 -0.39 16.73 -6.88
N VAL A 291 -1.11 15.65 -6.56
CA VAL A 291 -2.57 15.61 -6.57
C VAL A 291 -3.16 16.42 -5.42
N ALA A 292 -2.52 16.44 -4.26
CA ALA A 292 -2.97 17.20 -3.10
C ALA A 292 -3.06 18.71 -3.36
N LYS A 293 -2.20 19.25 -4.22
CA LYS A 293 -2.25 20.66 -4.63
C LYS A 293 -3.45 20.98 -5.50
N GLU A 294 -3.89 20.02 -6.34
CA GLU A 294 -4.97 20.23 -7.32
C GLU A 294 -6.34 19.80 -6.78
N HIS A 295 -6.41 18.67 -6.09
CA HIS A 295 -7.66 17.97 -5.76
C HIS A 295 -7.85 17.67 -4.27
N GLY A 296 -6.88 18.05 -3.45
CA GLY A 296 -6.91 17.82 -2.01
C GLY A 296 -6.27 16.48 -1.58
N LYS A 297 -6.00 16.38 -0.29
CA LYS A 297 -5.18 15.30 0.29
C LYS A 297 -5.76 13.90 0.08
N LYS A 298 -7.08 13.74 0.22
CA LYS A 298 -7.74 12.43 0.06
C LYS A 298 -7.65 11.91 -1.38
N ALA A 299 -7.92 12.77 -2.37
CA ALA A 299 -7.80 12.40 -3.77
C ALA A 299 -6.36 12.00 -4.12
N ALA A 300 -5.38 12.69 -3.53
CA ALA A 300 -3.97 12.38 -3.69
C ALA A 300 -3.61 10.98 -3.16
N GLU A 301 -4.08 10.63 -1.98
CA GLU A 301 -3.87 9.31 -1.38
C GLU A 301 -4.48 8.20 -2.24
N ASP A 302 -5.70 8.40 -2.76
CA ASP A 302 -6.39 7.46 -3.63
C ASP A 302 -5.61 7.25 -4.95
N TYR A 303 -5.08 8.30 -5.55
CA TYR A 303 -4.27 8.19 -6.77
C TYR A 303 -2.97 7.43 -6.51
N GLY A 304 -2.26 7.77 -5.44
CA GLY A 304 -1.04 7.07 -5.04
C GLY A 304 -1.27 5.58 -4.77
N ARG A 305 -2.36 5.26 -4.08
CA ARG A 305 -2.79 3.89 -3.83
C ARG A 305 -3.06 3.12 -5.13
N ARG A 306 -3.85 3.69 -6.05
CA ARG A 306 -4.14 3.06 -7.36
C ARG A 306 -2.88 2.81 -8.18
N GLY A 307 -1.91 3.73 -8.15
CA GLY A 307 -0.62 3.54 -8.84
C GLY A 307 0.15 2.35 -8.30
N ARG A 308 0.22 2.19 -6.98
CA ARG A 308 0.85 1.04 -6.34
C ARG A 308 0.13 -0.26 -6.65
N GLU A 309 -1.19 -0.28 -6.53
CA GLU A 309 -2.03 -1.44 -6.87
C GLU A 309 -1.88 -1.85 -8.33
N PHE A 310 -1.75 -0.88 -9.25
CA PHE A 310 -1.52 -1.18 -10.66
C PHE A 310 -0.19 -1.90 -10.87
N ILE A 311 0.91 -1.41 -10.28
CA ILE A 311 2.21 -2.09 -10.38
C ILE A 311 2.12 -3.50 -9.78
N GLU A 312 1.47 -3.64 -8.62
CA GLU A 312 1.28 -4.94 -7.97
C GLU A 312 0.51 -5.92 -8.88
N GLN A 313 -0.57 -5.46 -9.52
CA GLN A 313 -1.31 -6.27 -10.49
C GLN A 313 -0.44 -6.70 -11.68
N MET A 314 0.47 -5.84 -12.16
CA MET A 314 1.40 -6.23 -13.22
C MET A 314 2.38 -7.30 -12.74
N LEU A 315 2.87 -7.21 -11.49
CA LEU A 315 3.73 -8.25 -10.91
C LEU A 315 3.02 -9.60 -10.86
N TYR A 316 1.77 -9.65 -10.40
CA TYR A 316 0.99 -10.88 -10.38
C TYR A 316 0.67 -11.44 -11.78
N LYS A 317 0.37 -10.56 -12.75
CA LYS A 317 0.17 -10.99 -14.15
C LYS A 317 1.44 -11.61 -14.75
N ILE A 318 2.61 -11.09 -14.41
CA ILE A 318 3.88 -11.67 -14.86
C ILE A 318 4.11 -13.01 -14.16
N GLU A 319 3.85 -13.11 -12.86
CA GLU A 319 3.93 -14.36 -12.11
C GLU A 319 3.01 -15.44 -12.72
N GLU A 320 1.76 -15.09 -12.99
CA GLU A 320 0.80 -15.99 -13.68
C GLU A 320 1.32 -16.44 -15.04
N ARG A 321 1.86 -15.52 -15.84
CA ARG A 321 2.35 -15.81 -17.18
C ARG A 321 3.62 -16.66 -17.21
N THR A 322 4.51 -16.48 -16.24
CA THR A 322 5.85 -17.06 -16.23
C THR A 322 6.04 -18.20 -15.22
N GLY A 323 5.09 -18.37 -14.31
CA GLY A 323 5.19 -19.31 -13.19
C GLY A 323 6.18 -18.89 -12.11
N GLN A 324 6.73 -17.66 -12.16
CA GLN A 324 7.76 -17.17 -11.26
C GLN A 324 7.56 -15.71 -10.91
N LYS A 325 7.82 -15.33 -9.65
CA LYS A 325 7.75 -13.93 -9.20
C LYS A 325 8.81 -13.08 -9.93
N PRO A 326 8.40 -11.95 -10.54
CA PRO A 326 9.34 -11.08 -11.21
C PRO A 326 10.14 -10.22 -10.21
N PHE A 327 11.36 -9.85 -10.61
CA PHE A 327 12.09 -8.73 -10.00
C PHE A 327 11.68 -7.42 -10.68
N TYR A 328 11.37 -6.38 -9.91
CA TYR A 328 10.92 -5.12 -10.49
C TYR A 328 11.94 -3.99 -10.32
N PHE A 329 12.02 -3.12 -11.34
CA PHE A 329 12.74 -1.86 -11.32
C PHE A 329 11.77 -0.70 -11.47
N LEU A 330 11.94 0.34 -10.66
CA LEU A 330 11.15 1.57 -10.71
C LEU A 330 12.10 2.75 -11.02
N ASP A 331 12.15 3.18 -12.25
CA ASP A 331 13.04 4.24 -12.75
C ASP A 331 12.22 5.44 -13.31
N ASN A 332 12.25 6.62 -12.69
CA ASN A 332 12.82 6.91 -11.38
C ASN A 332 11.71 7.32 -10.38
N MET A 333 12.03 7.21 -9.10
CA MET A 333 11.07 7.52 -8.04
C MET A 333 10.62 8.98 -8.00
N SER A 334 11.46 9.92 -8.39
CA SER A 334 11.10 11.34 -8.43
C SER A 334 9.93 11.63 -9.37
N ARG A 335 9.79 10.84 -10.43
CA ARG A 335 8.67 10.93 -11.38
C ARG A 335 7.49 10.05 -10.98
N LEU A 336 7.75 8.81 -10.61
CA LEU A 336 6.71 7.86 -10.21
C LEU A 336 6.00 8.29 -8.94
N ALA A 337 6.73 8.82 -7.97
CA ALA A 337 6.20 9.19 -6.67
C ALA A 337 6.05 10.71 -6.47
N THR A 338 6.63 11.58 -7.30
CA THR A 338 6.69 13.04 -7.13
C THR A 338 6.96 13.49 -5.69
N ILE A 339 7.79 12.76 -4.97
CA ILE A 339 8.10 12.93 -3.54
C ILE A 339 8.92 14.21 -3.36
N ASP A 340 8.63 15.00 -2.30
CA ASP A 340 9.61 15.95 -1.78
C ASP A 340 10.71 15.13 -1.07
N GLU A 341 11.81 14.93 -1.77
CA GLU A 341 12.92 14.07 -1.38
C GLU A 341 13.48 14.40 -0.01
N ASN A 342 13.27 15.64 0.47
CA ASN A 342 13.76 16.11 1.75
C ASN A 342 12.78 15.87 2.92
N LYS A 343 11.55 15.39 2.62
CA LYS A 343 10.54 15.16 3.64
C LYS A 343 10.32 13.67 3.90
N ALA A 344 10.79 13.19 5.05
CA ALA A 344 10.61 11.81 5.48
C ALA A 344 9.14 11.31 5.43
N PRO A 345 8.11 12.08 5.85
CA PRO A 345 6.73 11.63 5.79
C PRO A 345 6.23 11.29 4.39
N ASP A 346 6.76 11.95 3.36
CA ASP A 346 6.33 11.74 1.97
C ASP A 346 6.76 10.37 1.44
N TRP A 347 7.81 9.79 2.03
CA TRP A 347 8.31 8.45 1.67
C TRP A 347 7.52 7.30 2.31
N HIS A 348 6.80 7.54 3.41
CA HIS A 348 6.16 6.48 4.18
C HIS A 348 5.20 5.60 3.35
N PRO A 349 4.31 6.14 2.50
CA PRO A 349 3.41 5.29 1.71
C PRO A 349 4.17 4.35 0.76
N PHE A 350 5.26 4.83 0.16
CA PHE A 350 6.10 4.02 -0.72
C PHE A 350 6.89 2.97 0.05
N ILE A 351 7.45 3.34 1.19
CA ILE A 351 8.21 2.43 2.06
C ILE A 351 7.32 1.30 2.57
N ASN A 352 6.14 1.63 3.07
CA ASN A 352 5.17 0.65 3.56
C ASN A 352 4.76 -0.32 2.44
N TRP A 353 4.45 0.21 1.27
CA TRP A 353 4.17 -0.62 0.11
C TRP A 353 5.36 -1.53 -0.26
N GLY A 354 6.60 -1.02 -0.22
CA GLY A 354 7.79 -1.83 -0.48
C GLY A 354 7.97 -2.97 0.50
N ILE A 355 7.66 -2.75 1.78
CA ILE A 355 7.67 -3.79 2.82
C ILE A 355 6.57 -4.82 2.53
N ASP A 356 5.35 -4.38 2.20
CA ASP A 356 4.23 -5.27 1.92
C ASP A 356 4.51 -6.16 0.71
N ILE A 357 5.03 -5.59 -0.37
CA ILE A 357 5.43 -6.33 -1.57
C ILE A 357 6.54 -7.36 -1.27
N LYS A 358 7.52 -6.97 -0.46
CA LYS A 358 8.57 -7.88 0.03
C LYS A 358 7.97 -9.03 0.84
N ASN A 359 7.01 -8.76 1.74
CA ASN A 359 6.32 -9.78 2.53
C ASN A 359 5.49 -10.73 1.65
N LYS A 360 4.92 -10.23 0.54
CA LYS A 360 4.26 -11.04 -0.51
C LYS A 360 5.25 -11.86 -1.34
N GLY A 361 6.55 -11.75 -1.08
CA GLY A 361 7.61 -12.56 -1.70
C GLY A 361 8.23 -11.96 -2.94
N PHE A 362 7.88 -10.72 -3.33
CA PHE A 362 8.52 -10.03 -4.44
C PHE A 362 9.83 -9.37 -4.03
N ALA A 363 10.67 -9.11 -5.01
CA ALA A 363 11.92 -8.36 -4.84
C ALA A 363 12.00 -7.24 -5.88
N GLY A 364 12.62 -6.12 -5.52
CA GLY A 364 12.74 -5.02 -6.46
C GLY A 364 13.76 -3.98 -6.07
N CYS A 365 13.99 -3.08 -7.01
CA CYS A 365 14.95 -1.99 -6.91
C CYS A 365 14.32 -0.70 -7.45
N PHE A 366 14.45 0.38 -6.71
CA PHE A 366 14.08 1.69 -7.22
C PHE A 366 15.30 2.55 -7.51
N VAL A 367 15.17 3.37 -8.56
CA VAL A 367 16.20 4.30 -9.00
C VAL A 367 15.88 5.69 -8.46
N HIS A 368 16.88 6.37 -7.93
CA HIS A 368 16.70 7.66 -7.27
C HIS A 368 17.86 8.62 -7.53
N HIS A 369 17.64 9.93 -7.33
CA HIS A 369 18.68 10.94 -7.43
C HIS A 369 19.47 11.08 -6.13
N ALA A 370 20.75 11.45 -6.24
CA ALA A 370 21.56 11.85 -5.10
C ALA A 370 21.24 13.28 -4.68
N ASN A 371 21.42 13.62 -3.39
CA ASN A 371 21.31 14.98 -2.87
C ASN A 371 22.28 15.94 -3.53
N LYS A 372 21.85 17.17 -3.83
CA LYS A 372 22.66 18.23 -4.44
C LYS A 372 23.77 18.81 -3.52
N GLY A 373 23.80 18.46 -2.25
CA GLY A 373 24.82 18.89 -1.30
C GLY A 373 26.10 18.09 -1.46
N GLY A 374 27.06 18.59 -2.19
CA GLY A 374 28.25 17.92 -2.71
C GLY A 374 29.23 17.28 -1.71
N ASN A 375 28.94 17.19 -0.42
CA ASN A 375 29.77 16.53 0.60
C ASN A 375 29.03 15.53 1.49
N SER A 376 27.73 15.31 1.29
CA SER A 376 27.02 14.29 2.04
C SER A 376 27.02 12.97 1.26
N LYS A 377 27.74 11.98 1.74
CA LYS A 377 27.65 10.59 1.30
C LYS A 377 26.22 10.09 1.59
N GLY A 378 25.37 9.97 0.57
CA GLY A 378 24.03 9.39 0.74
C GLY A 378 23.05 9.73 -0.40
N SER A 379 22.01 8.94 -0.52
CA SER A 379 20.85 9.22 -1.39
C SER A 379 20.09 10.46 -0.88
N SER A 380 19.41 11.18 -1.80
CA SER A 380 18.39 12.13 -1.39
C SER A 380 17.27 11.37 -0.69
N GLY A 381 16.80 11.91 0.42
CA GLY A 381 15.80 11.26 1.25
C GLY A 381 16.27 11.04 2.70
N SER A 382 15.32 10.80 3.56
CA SER A 382 15.63 10.66 4.97
C SER A 382 16.43 9.39 5.25
N SER A 383 17.28 9.44 6.29
CA SER A 383 18.00 8.26 6.82
C SER A 383 17.08 7.07 7.13
N THR A 384 15.78 7.29 7.18
CA THR A 384 14.73 6.30 7.41
C THR A 384 14.66 5.27 6.28
N ILE A 385 14.81 5.70 5.01
CA ILE A 385 14.78 4.78 3.85
C ILE A 385 15.96 3.82 3.91
N GLY A 386 17.16 4.34 4.16
CA GLY A 386 18.37 3.53 4.22
C GLY A 386 18.31 2.37 5.23
N ARG A 387 17.52 2.49 6.30
CA ARG A 387 17.38 1.42 7.30
C ARG A 387 16.62 0.20 6.78
N LEU A 388 15.69 0.41 5.86
CA LEU A 388 14.78 -0.64 5.36
C LEU A 388 15.34 -1.39 4.15
N LEU A 389 16.29 -0.78 3.43
CA LEU A 389 16.90 -1.39 2.26
C LEU A 389 17.75 -2.60 2.63
N ASP A 390 17.77 -3.57 1.72
CA ASP A 390 18.70 -4.69 1.77
C ASP A 390 20.01 -4.34 1.08
N THR A 391 19.95 -3.73 -0.12
CA THR A 391 21.11 -3.25 -0.86
C THR A 391 20.91 -1.80 -1.32
N SER A 392 21.96 -1.00 -1.22
CA SER A 392 22.02 0.38 -1.69
C SER A 392 23.26 0.59 -2.54
N ILE A 393 23.06 0.87 -3.83
CA ILE A 393 24.10 1.05 -4.83
C ILE A 393 24.18 2.53 -5.19
N ALA A 394 25.36 3.12 -4.97
CA ALA A 394 25.69 4.47 -5.41
C ALA A 394 26.43 4.43 -6.75
N LEU A 395 25.89 5.11 -7.75
CA LEU A 395 26.59 5.40 -8.99
C LEU A 395 27.18 6.81 -8.94
N ARG A 396 28.50 6.90 -8.96
CA ARG A 396 29.21 8.17 -8.92
C ARG A 396 29.93 8.39 -10.23
N LYS A 397 29.50 9.43 -10.97
CA LYS A 397 30.18 9.86 -12.18
C LYS A 397 31.63 10.18 -11.83
N LEU A 398 32.55 9.65 -12.59
CA LEU A 398 33.97 9.99 -12.48
C LEU A 398 34.21 11.23 -13.33
N ASP A 399 34.85 12.26 -12.72
CA ASP A 399 35.37 13.43 -13.44
C ASP A 399 36.56 12.98 -14.23
N ASN A 400 36.34 12.57 -15.47
CA ASN A 400 37.40 12.15 -16.36
C ASN A 400 37.72 13.28 -17.34
N GLU A 401 38.99 13.58 -17.45
CA GLU A 401 39.54 14.39 -18.55
C GLU A 401 39.34 13.74 -19.93
N TYR A 402 38.97 12.46 -19.96
CA TYR A 402 38.74 11.65 -21.15
C TYR A 402 37.28 11.30 -21.36
N ARG A 403 36.51 12.25 -21.88
CA ARG A 403 35.11 12.02 -22.27
C ARG A 403 34.95 11.31 -23.61
N PHE A 404 36.01 11.20 -24.38
CA PHE A 404 35.97 10.61 -25.72
C PHE A 404 37.09 9.56 -25.85
N ASP A 405 36.76 8.42 -26.42
CA ASP A 405 37.78 7.47 -26.84
C ASP A 405 38.52 7.97 -28.09
N MET A 406 39.55 7.24 -28.52
CA MET A 406 40.32 7.59 -29.72
C MET A 406 39.49 7.56 -31.00
N THR A 407 38.26 7.05 -30.97
CA THR A 407 37.31 7.02 -32.10
C THR A 407 36.34 8.17 -32.08
N GLY A 408 36.40 9.04 -31.05
CA GLY A 408 35.49 10.18 -30.86
C GLY A 408 34.13 9.81 -30.25
N LYS A 409 33.95 8.58 -29.79
CA LYS A 409 32.72 8.16 -29.09
C LYS A 409 32.71 8.63 -27.64
N ALA A 410 31.57 9.09 -27.20
CA ALA A 410 31.38 9.50 -25.81
C ALA A 410 31.42 8.28 -24.88
N ASN A 411 32.33 8.28 -23.92
CA ASN A 411 32.43 7.27 -22.89
C ASN A 411 32.05 7.90 -21.55
N MET A 412 31.04 7.36 -20.92
CA MET A 412 30.68 7.73 -19.54
C MET A 412 31.30 6.71 -18.59
N GLN A 413 32.06 7.20 -17.61
CA GLN A 413 32.58 6.35 -16.55
C GLN A 413 31.92 6.68 -15.23
N SER A 414 31.53 5.64 -14.50
CA SER A 414 30.99 5.77 -13.16
C SER A 414 31.58 4.71 -12.25
N SER A 415 31.74 5.05 -10.97
CA SER A 415 32.03 4.03 -9.96
C SER A 415 30.75 3.50 -9.37
N ILE A 416 30.73 2.20 -9.11
CA ILE A 416 29.71 1.49 -8.32
C ILE A 416 30.25 1.37 -6.91
N GLU A 417 29.53 1.88 -5.94
CA GLU A 417 29.85 1.79 -4.52
C GLU A 417 28.62 1.27 -3.76
N PHE A 418 28.83 0.42 -2.75
CA PHE A 418 27.75 -0.09 -1.92
C PHE A 418 27.71 0.69 -0.59
N ASP A 419 26.68 1.51 -0.38
CA ASP A 419 26.44 2.15 0.90
C ASP A 419 25.79 1.18 1.89
N LYS A 420 25.09 0.16 1.36
CA LYS A 420 24.52 -0.95 2.12
C LYS A 420 24.57 -2.23 1.31
N SER A 421 24.97 -3.30 1.95
CA SER A 421 25.14 -4.63 1.35
C SER A 421 24.82 -5.71 2.38
N ARG A 422 23.52 -5.87 2.66
CA ARG A 422 23.08 -6.86 3.66
C ARG A 422 23.37 -8.27 3.12
N GLY A 423 24.15 -9.04 3.92
CA GLY A 423 24.50 -10.43 3.59
C GLY A 423 25.80 -10.60 2.79
N PHE A 424 26.36 -9.57 2.15
CA PHE A 424 27.62 -9.67 1.38
C PHE A 424 28.65 -8.56 1.66
N GLY A 425 28.41 -7.73 2.68
CA GLY A 425 29.35 -6.69 3.09
C GLY A 425 30.72 -7.26 3.45
N GLY A 426 31.79 -6.58 3.00
CA GLY A 426 33.16 -7.04 3.20
C GLY A 426 33.67 -8.10 2.23
N SER A 427 32.83 -8.67 1.36
CA SER A 427 33.23 -9.57 0.29
C SER A 427 33.81 -8.80 -0.92
N ASP A 428 34.46 -9.53 -1.83
CA ASP A 428 34.95 -8.95 -3.09
C ASP A 428 33.81 -8.36 -3.94
N ALA A 429 32.61 -8.88 -3.82
CA ALA A 429 31.43 -8.37 -4.51
C ALA A 429 31.04 -6.97 -4.07
N SER A 430 31.31 -6.58 -2.82
CA SER A 430 31.02 -5.26 -2.27
C SER A 430 32.11 -4.21 -2.54
N LYS A 431 33.22 -4.60 -3.17
CA LYS A 431 34.27 -3.65 -3.51
C LYS A 431 33.83 -2.68 -4.58
N LYS A 432 34.36 -1.46 -4.52
CA LYS A 432 34.16 -0.44 -5.55
C LYS A 432 34.57 -0.95 -6.92
N ARG A 433 33.72 -0.74 -7.92
CA ARG A 433 34.00 -1.03 -9.33
C ARG A 433 33.91 0.22 -10.18
N ILE A 434 34.66 0.25 -11.27
CA ILE A 434 34.52 1.28 -12.30
C ILE A 434 33.87 0.63 -13.50
N ILE A 435 32.82 1.26 -14.00
CA ILE A 435 32.11 0.86 -15.20
C ILE A 435 32.30 1.93 -16.28
N THR A 436 32.47 1.49 -17.51
CA THR A 436 32.47 2.35 -18.69
C THR A 436 31.24 2.03 -19.52
N MET A 437 30.47 3.04 -19.85
CA MET A 437 29.30 2.94 -20.71
C MET A 437 29.66 3.65 -22.02
N ASN A 438 29.69 2.92 -23.11
CA ASN A 438 29.99 3.42 -24.44
C ASN A 438 28.70 3.70 -25.20
N GLU A 439 28.67 4.78 -26.01
CA GLU A 439 27.59 5.02 -26.97
C GLU A 439 27.55 3.98 -28.09
#